data_e9ed6cc4133dfd47763348a15856ecf0
#
_entry.id   e9ed6cc4133dfd47763348a15856ecf0
#
_cell.length_a   1.000
_cell.length_b   1.000
_cell.length_c   1.000
_cell.angle_alpha   90.00
_cell.angle_beta   90.00
_cell.angle_gamma   90.00
#
_symmetry.space_group_name_H-M   'P 1'
#
loop_
_entity.id
_entity.type
_entity.pdbx_description
1 polymer ?
#
loop_
_entity_poly.entity_id
_entity_poly.type
_entity_poly.pdbx_seq_one_letter_code
_entity_poly.pdbx_strand_id
1 'polypeptide(L)'
;HGRALRESWRATQRAVEEALSFVDRMGWSRRTLLPSANAVIVLAAAFDKSDFKTSENAEQLYRRWLCLTALRGVFQGSVETTINRFLRALRESRREPAKALTEALKRDEARAIRGDEIDTYGQPWGPATQVMHAWLVAQGAKDWLSGESIDGLVRVGNPNLPGGELTVHHLFARRKLAEFLDYPDDANSPANYALLSRSTNAEFGDKSPDEVLAMLKPEQRKRAELQFFGEAAGDRLKLDRYFEFCQWRGDRLAEAMNAWLGLD
;
A
#
# COMPACT_ATOMS: atom_id res chain seq x y z
N HIS A 1 -44.14 3.21 2.34
CA HIS A 1 -43.02 2.29 1.98
C HIS A 1 -42.10 2.89 0.90
N GLY A 2 -42.61 3.46 -0.21
CA GLY A 2 -41.77 3.93 -1.33
C GLY A 2 -40.88 5.15 -1.01
N ARG A 3 -41.26 6.02 -0.05
CA ARG A 3 -40.43 7.16 0.34
C ARG A 3 -39.25 6.67 1.20
N ALA A 4 -39.47 5.85 2.22
CA ALA A 4 -38.45 5.30 3.08
C ALA A 4 -37.42 4.48 2.29
N LEU A 5 -37.87 3.68 1.30
CA LEU A 5 -36.98 2.93 0.43
C LEU A 5 -36.07 3.86 -0.41
N ARG A 6 -36.62 4.93 -0.97
CA ARG A 6 -35.81 5.91 -1.73
C ARG A 6 -34.81 6.65 -0.84
N GLU A 7 -35.18 6.99 0.39
CA GLU A 7 -34.30 7.64 1.36
C GLU A 7 -33.13 6.70 1.77
N SER A 8 -33.43 5.44 2.09
CA SER A 8 -32.42 4.42 2.38
C SER A 8 -31.50 4.17 1.20
N TRP A 9 -32.03 4.08 -0.02
CA TRP A 9 -31.22 3.91 -1.23
C TRP A 9 -30.23 5.07 -1.42
N ARG A 10 -30.70 6.31 -1.29
CA ARG A 10 -29.84 7.50 -1.40
C ARG A 10 -28.76 7.56 -0.31
N ALA A 11 -29.09 7.13 0.91
CA ALA A 11 -28.11 7.06 2.00
C ALA A 11 -27.02 6.02 1.67
N THR A 12 -27.41 4.82 1.27
CA THR A 12 -26.48 3.77 0.84
C THR A 12 -25.60 4.21 -0.33
N GLN A 13 -26.19 4.85 -1.33
CA GLN A 13 -25.42 5.35 -2.49
C GLN A 13 -24.34 6.35 -2.04
N ARG A 14 -24.69 7.35 -1.21
CA ARG A 14 -23.71 8.30 -0.66
C ARG A 14 -22.61 7.61 0.14
N ALA A 15 -22.97 6.64 0.99
CA ALA A 15 -21.98 5.91 1.79
C ALA A 15 -20.98 5.12 0.94
N VAL A 16 -21.46 4.52 -0.15
CA VAL A 16 -20.59 3.82 -1.11
C VAL A 16 -19.68 4.81 -1.86
N GLU A 17 -20.22 5.94 -2.32
CA GLU A 17 -19.45 6.98 -3.01
C GLU A 17 -18.36 7.55 -2.10
N GLU A 18 -18.63 7.79 -0.82
CA GLU A 18 -17.62 8.23 0.16
C GLU A 18 -16.56 7.17 0.44
N ALA A 19 -16.97 5.90 0.55
CA ALA A 19 -16.01 4.79 0.73
C ALA A 19 -15.06 4.66 -0.47
N LEU A 20 -15.58 4.77 -1.68
CA LEU A 20 -14.79 4.77 -2.92
C LEU A 20 -13.87 5.98 -2.99
N SER A 21 -14.37 7.18 -2.64
CA SER A 21 -13.57 8.39 -2.58
C SER A 21 -12.43 8.29 -1.56
N PHE A 22 -12.69 7.69 -0.40
CA PHE A 22 -11.65 7.43 0.60
C PHE A 22 -10.55 6.51 0.05
N VAL A 23 -10.94 5.41 -0.59
CA VAL A 23 -10.02 4.45 -1.20
C VAL A 23 -9.22 5.10 -2.34
N ASP A 24 -9.87 5.96 -3.15
CA ASP A 24 -9.20 6.72 -4.22
C ASP A 24 -8.13 7.67 -3.66
N ARG A 25 -8.41 8.37 -2.55
CA ARG A 25 -7.42 9.23 -1.87
C ARG A 25 -6.24 8.43 -1.29
N MET A 26 -6.43 7.15 -1.00
CA MET A 26 -5.34 6.24 -0.61
C MET A 26 -4.43 5.84 -1.80
N GLY A 27 -4.70 6.34 -3.02
CA GLY A 27 -3.98 5.97 -4.23
C GLY A 27 -4.50 4.68 -4.90
N TRP A 28 -5.51 4.03 -4.34
CA TRP A 28 -6.11 2.81 -4.90
C TRP A 28 -7.25 3.14 -5.88
N SER A 29 -6.96 4.05 -6.81
CA SER A 29 -7.89 4.54 -7.82
C SER A 29 -8.26 3.49 -8.88
N ARG A 30 -7.50 2.40 -8.98
CA ARG A 30 -7.77 1.30 -9.92
C ARG A 30 -8.26 0.07 -9.18
N ARG A 31 -9.25 -0.63 -9.77
CA ARG A 31 -9.75 -1.89 -9.23
C ARG A 31 -8.65 -2.92 -8.99
N THR A 32 -7.64 -2.95 -9.85
CA THR A 32 -6.48 -3.86 -9.77
C THR A 32 -5.53 -3.56 -8.62
N LEU A 33 -5.60 -2.35 -8.05
CA LEU A 33 -4.84 -1.96 -6.85
C LEU A 33 -5.64 -2.10 -5.57
N LEU A 34 -6.96 -2.29 -5.65
CA LEU A 34 -7.80 -2.45 -4.48
C LEU A 34 -7.58 -3.82 -3.85
N PRO A 35 -7.09 -3.90 -2.62
CA PRO A 35 -6.77 -5.18 -1.98
C PRO A 35 -7.99 -6.09 -1.81
N SER A 36 -9.15 -5.51 -1.53
CA SER A 36 -10.40 -6.25 -1.42
C SER A 36 -11.61 -5.33 -1.60
N ALA A 37 -12.50 -5.68 -2.53
CA ALA A 37 -13.80 -5.02 -2.69
C ALA A 37 -14.69 -5.18 -1.44
N ASN A 38 -14.49 -6.24 -0.66
CA ASN A 38 -15.25 -6.49 0.57
C ASN A 38 -14.94 -5.46 1.67
N ALA A 39 -13.72 -4.91 1.68
CA ALA A 39 -13.37 -3.81 2.58
C ALA A 39 -14.20 -2.54 2.28
N VAL A 40 -14.50 -2.27 1.00
CA VAL A 40 -15.33 -1.12 0.60
C VAL A 40 -16.77 -1.26 1.15
N ILE A 41 -17.32 -2.48 1.18
CA ILE A 41 -18.65 -2.74 1.75
C ILE A 41 -18.67 -2.38 3.24
N VAL A 42 -17.62 -2.78 3.99
CA VAL A 42 -17.51 -2.49 5.42
C VAL A 42 -17.30 -0.99 5.66
N LEU A 43 -16.46 -0.33 4.85
CA LEU A 43 -16.27 1.14 4.91
C LEU A 43 -17.58 1.88 4.62
N ALA A 44 -18.32 1.49 3.59
CA ALA A 44 -19.60 2.10 3.28
C ALA A 44 -20.59 1.97 4.45
N ALA A 45 -20.65 0.80 5.11
CA ALA A 45 -21.47 0.61 6.30
C ALA A 45 -21.00 1.46 7.49
N ALA A 46 -19.71 1.75 7.60
CA ALA A 46 -19.17 2.65 8.62
C ALA A 46 -19.51 4.12 8.32
N PHE A 47 -19.42 4.53 7.07
CA PHE A 47 -19.72 5.89 6.62
C PHE A 47 -21.21 6.21 6.63
N ASP A 48 -22.08 5.24 6.41
CA ASP A 48 -23.54 5.40 6.59
C ASP A 48 -23.91 5.77 8.05
N LYS A 49 -23.07 5.41 9.01
CA LYS A 49 -23.27 5.71 10.45
C LYS A 49 -22.59 7.00 10.94
N SER A 50 -21.64 7.51 10.20
CA SER A 50 -20.99 8.78 10.45
C SER A 50 -21.64 9.86 9.59
N ASP A 51 -21.84 11.06 10.13
CA ASP A 51 -22.31 12.21 9.35
C ASP A 51 -21.24 12.74 8.36
N PHE A 52 -20.38 11.84 7.82
CA PHE A 52 -19.26 12.09 6.90
C PHE A 52 -18.23 13.15 7.38
N LYS A 53 -18.38 13.66 8.58
CA LYS A 53 -17.41 14.53 9.23
C LYS A 53 -16.38 13.66 9.91
N THR A 54 -15.47 13.09 9.12
CA THR A 54 -14.33 12.39 9.70
C THR A 54 -13.39 13.42 10.32
N SER A 55 -13.15 13.29 11.62
CA SER A 55 -12.01 13.96 12.24
C SER A 55 -10.71 13.34 11.69
N GLU A 56 -9.61 14.06 11.71
CA GLU A 56 -8.30 13.55 11.30
C GLU A 56 -7.95 12.22 11.99
N ASN A 57 -8.31 12.10 13.27
CA ASN A 57 -8.15 10.85 14.02
C ASN A 57 -9.01 9.70 13.45
N ALA A 58 -10.26 9.95 13.06
CA ALA A 58 -11.10 8.92 12.45
C ALA A 58 -10.56 8.49 11.09
N GLU A 59 -10.05 9.41 10.28
CA GLU A 59 -9.43 9.10 9.00
C GLU A 59 -8.18 8.21 9.18
N GLN A 60 -7.33 8.51 10.17
CA GLN A 60 -6.18 7.68 10.50
C GLN A 60 -6.59 6.26 10.92
N LEU A 61 -7.64 6.11 11.72
CA LEU A 61 -8.16 4.80 12.13
C LEU A 61 -8.73 3.99 10.96
N TYR A 62 -9.47 4.62 10.03
CA TYR A 62 -9.93 3.96 8.80
C TYR A 62 -8.76 3.52 7.92
N ARG A 63 -7.75 4.36 7.77
CA ARG A 63 -6.52 4.06 7.02
C ARG A 63 -5.80 2.86 7.64
N ARG A 64 -5.60 2.88 8.97
CA ARG A 64 -5.00 1.77 9.71
C ARG A 64 -5.75 0.48 9.47
N TRP A 65 -7.06 0.47 9.71
CA TRP A 65 -7.89 -0.70 9.51
C TRP A 65 -7.79 -1.24 8.08
N LEU A 66 -7.89 -0.38 7.09
CA LEU A 66 -7.87 -0.77 5.68
C LEU A 66 -6.51 -1.34 5.26
N CYS A 67 -5.40 -0.70 5.64
CA CYS A 67 -4.05 -1.19 5.34
C CYS A 67 -3.74 -2.51 6.04
N LEU A 68 -4.10 -2.65 7.31
CA LEU A 68 -3.86 -3.89 8.05
C LEU A 68 -4.69 -5.05 7.52
N THR A 69 -5.97 -4.83 7.18
CA THR A 69 -6.80 -5.86 6.56
C THR A 69 -6.30 -6.26 5.17
N ALA A 70 -5.75 -5.31 4.41
CA ALA A 70 -5.12 -5.55 3.13
C ALA A 70 -3.86 -6.40 3.28
N LEU A 71 -2.90 -5.94 4.09
CA LEU A 71 -1.60 -6.59 4.27
C LEU A 71 -1.74 -8.04 4.75
N ARG A 72 -2.70 -8.31 5.64
CA ARG A 72 -2.88 -9.63 6.28
C ARG A 72 -3.98 -10.47 5.65
N GLY A 73 -4.49 -10.05 4.50
CA GLY A 73 -5.47 -10.85 3.75
C GLY A 73 -6.74 -11.18 4.53
N VAL A 74 -7.19 -10.28 5.42
CA VAL A 74 -8.31 -10.53 6.36
C VAL A 74 -9.60 -10.94 5.64
N PHE A 75 -9.78 -10.53 4.40
CA PHE A 75 -10.91 -10.87 3.54
C PHE A 75 -10.66 -12.04 2.57
N GLN A 76 -9.53 -12.78 2.72
CA GLN A 76 -9.19 -13.89 1.81
C GLN A 76 -9.77 -15.24 2.26
N GLY A 77 -10.28 -15.34 3.49
CA GLY A 77 -10.86 -16.58 4.03
C GLY A 77 -12.39 -16.59 3.96
N SER A 78 -13.04 -16.86 5.08
CA SER A 78 -14.51 -16.81 5.23
C SER A 78 -15.01 -15.37 5.17
N VAL A 79 -15.20 -14.86 3.96
CA VAL A 79 -15.56 -13.46 3.66
C VAL A 79 -16.81 -13.04 4.43
N GLU A 80 -17.86 -13.85 4.38
CA GLU A 80 -19.13 -13.56 5.06
C GLU A 80 -18.95 -13.42 6.58
N THR A 81 -18.24 -14.35 7.20
CA THR A 81 -17.92 -14.30 8.64
C THR A 81 -17.14 -13.05 9.00
N THR A 82 -16.17 -12.66 8.15
CA THR A 82 -15.33 -11.47 8.35
C THR A 82 -16.16 -10.20 8.23
N ILE A 83 -16.99 -10.06 7.20
CA ILE A 83 -17.91 -8.92 7.03
C ILE A 83 -18.85 -8.85 8.24
N ASN A 84 -19.48 -9.97 8.64
CA ASN A 84 -20.40 -9.99 9.77
C ASN A 84 -19.74 -9.61 11.10
N ARG A 85 -18.46 -9.95 11.32
CA ARG A 85 -17.67 -9.49 12.47
C ARG A 85 -17.61 -7.96 12.53
N PHE A 86 -17.20 -7.31 11.44
CA PHE A 86 -17.09 -5.86 11.38
C PHE A 86 -18.46 -5.16 11.43
N LEU A 87 -19.47 -5.68 10.73
CA LEU A 87 -20.82 -5.13 10.80
C LEU A 87 -21.43 -5.22 12.21
N ARG A 88 -21.11 -6.28 12.98
CA ARG A 88 -21.51 -6.39 14.38
C ARG A 88 -20.84 -5.29 15.22
N ALA A 89 -19.53 -5.13 15.11
CA ALA A 89 -18.79 -4.07 15.80
C ALA A 89 -19.38 -2.68 15.50
N LEU A 90 -19.69 -2.41 14.23
CA LEU A 90 -20.36 -1.16 13.83
C LEU A 90 -21.76 -1.00 14.42
N ARG A 91 -22.53 -2.07 14.62
CA ARG A 91 -23.87 -1.99 15.26
C ARG A 91 -23.78 -1.71 16.74
N GLU A 92 -22.78 -2.25 17.42
CA GLU A 92 -22.53 -2.07 18.84
C GLU A 92 -21.96 -0.68 19.15
N SER A 93 -21.15 -0.13 18.27
CA SER A 93 -20.58 1.20 18.39
C SER A 93 -21.47 2.25 17.70
N ARG A 94 -22.17 3.07 18.50
CA ARG A 94 -23.11 4.07 17.96
C ARG A 94 -22.46 5.39 17.54
N ARG A 95 -21.21 5.68 17.95
CA ARG A 95 -20.60 7.01 17.81
C ARG A 95 -19.20 7.05 17.20
N GLU A 96 -18.48 5.93 17.21
CA GLU A 96 -17.06 5.86 16.81
C GLU A 96 -16.80 4.69 15.85
N PRO A 97 -17.40 4.71 14.64
CA PRO A 97 -17.31 3.57 13.72
C PRO A 97 -15.86 3.25 13.31
N ALA A 98 -14.97 4.24 13.17
CA ALA A 98 -13.56 4.02 12.85
C ALA A 98 -12.83 3.25 13.95
N LYS A 99 -13.07 3.61 15.22
CA LYS A 99 -12.52 2.92 16.38
C LYS A 99 -13.08 1.50 16.49
N ALA A 100 -14.37 1.33 16.28
CA ALA A 100 -15.02 0.02 16.32
C ALA A 100 -14.41 -0.94 15.28
N LEU A 101 -14.08 -0.47 14.08
CA LEU A 101 -13.43 -1.29 13.07
C LEU A 101 -12.02 -1.72 13.48
N THR A 102 -11.23 -0.79 14.06
CA THR A 102 -9.87 -1.12 14.53
C THR A 102 -9.87 -2.05 15.73
N GLU A 103 -10.79 -1.88 16.68
CA GLU A 103 -10.94 -2.74 17.85
C GLU A 103 -11.49 -4.14 17.49
N ALA A 104 -12.20 -4.28 16.36
CA ALA A 104 -12.69 -5.55 15.86
C ALA A 104 -11.63 -6.38 15.12
N LEU A 105 -10.42 -5.84 14.90
CA LEU A 105 -9.29 -6.61 14.40
C LEU A 105 -8.85 -7.63 15.48
N LYS A 106 -8.51 -8.84 15.06
CA LYS A 106 -7.88 -9.81 15.95
C LYS A 106 -6.48 -9.34 16.35
N ARG A 107 -5.94 -9.86 17.44
CA ARG A 107 -4.62 -9.49 17.95
C ARG A 107 -3.54 -9.53 16.87
N ASP A 108 -3.49 -10.61 16.09
CA ASP A 108 -2.50 -10.76 15.02
C ASP A 108 -2.77 -9.87 13.81
N GLU A 109 -4.05 -9.48 13.60
CA GLU A 109 -4.45 -8.53 12.55
C GLU A 109 -4.13 -7.08 12.95
N ALA A 110 -4.12 -6.75 14.24
CA ALA A 110 -4.00 -5.38 14.79
C ALA A 110 -2.56 -4.96 15.11
N ARG A 111 -1.61 -5.90 15.15
CA ARG A 111 -0.22 -5.60 15.53
C ARG A 111 0.49 -4.67 14.55
N ALA A 112 1.54 -4.01 14.98
CA ALA A 112 2.43 -3.24 14.11
C ALA A 112 2.98 -4.12 12.96
N ILE A 113 3.28 -3.48 11.83
CA ILE A 113 3.91 -4.11 10.66
C ILE A 113 5.38 -4.39 11.02
N ARG A 114 5.88 -5.56 10.68
CA ARG A 114 7.27 -5.93 10.87
C ARG A 114 8.02 -5.93 9.56
N GLY A 115 9.34 -5.74 9.62
CA GLY A 115 10.20 -5.77 8.44
C GLY A 115 10.11 -7.07 7.65
N ASP A 116 9.95 -8.21 8.33
CA ASP A 116 9.81 -9.52 7.70
C ASP A 116 8.47 -9.71 6.94
N GLU A 117 7.44 -8.91 7.23
CA GLU A 117 6.20 -8.88 6.44
C GLU A 117 6.38 -8.10 5.12
N ILE A 118 7.38 -7.23 5.07
CA ILE A 118 7.76 -6.48 3.87
C ILE A 118 8.85 -7.24 3.11
N ASP A 119 9.85 -7.76 3.84
CA ASP A 119 10.89 -8.61 3.28
C ASP A 119 10.41 -10.07 3.24
N THR A 120 9.45 -10.33 2.39
CA THR A 120 8.90 -11.67 2.16
C THR A 120 8.64 -11.84 0.66
N TYR A 121 8.56 -13.09 0.20
CA TYR A 121 8.14 -13.36 -1.16
C TYR A 121 6.77 -12.73 -1.45
N GLY A 122 6.68 -11.96 -2.52
CA GLY A 122 5.44 -11.28 -2.89
C GLY A 122 5.33 -10.96 -4.37
N GLN A 123 4.13 -11.07 -4.90
CA GLN A 123 3.85 -10.61 -6.27
C GLN A 123 4.09 -9.09 -6.36
N PRO A 124 4.51 -8.59 -7.54
CA PRO A 124 4.82 -7.16 -7.72
C PRO A 124 3.73 -6.21 -7.21
N TRP A 125 2.47 -6.54 -7.38
CA TRP A 125 1.33 -5.78 -6.87
C TRP A 125 0.58 -6.52 -5.74
N GLY A 126 1.31 -7.32 -4.94
CA GLY A 126 0.77 -7.99 -3.76
C GLY A 126 0.46 -7.02 -2.61
N PRO A 127 -0.13 -7.53 -1.51
CA PRO A 127 -0.64 -6.70 -0.41
C PRO A 127 0.39 -5.73 0.18
N ALA A 128 1.63 -6.18 0.43
CA ALA A 128 2.68 -5.32 0.97
C ALA A 128 3.04 -4.17 0.02
N THR A 129 3.15 -4.45 -1.30
CA THR A 129 3.40 -3.42 -2.31
C THR A 129 2.23 -2.44 -2.43
N GLN A 130 0.99 -2.91 -2.30
CA GLN A 130 -0.19 -2.05 -2.32
C GLN A 130 -0.23 -1.10 -1.11
N VAL A 131 0.11 -1.58 0.09
CA VAL A 131 0.20 -0.73 1.29
C VAL A 131 1.37 0.25 1.18
N MET A 132 2.53 -0.20 0.70
CA MET A 132 3.67 0.67 0.41
C MET A 132 3.29 1.76 -0.61
N HIS A 133 2.55 1.42 -1.66
CA HIS A 133 2.04 2.39 -2.63
C HIS A 133 1.15 3.44 -1.97
N ALA A 134 0.18 3.04 -1.15
CA ALA A 134 -0.70 3.97 -0.45
C ALA A 134 0.08 4.91 0.49
N TRP A 135 1.08 4.39 1.19
CA TRP A 135 1.98 5.19 2.00
C TRP A 135 2.77 6.19 1.16
N LEU A 136 3.36 5.77 0.04
CA LEU A 136 4.11 6.64 -0.87
C LEU A 136 3.24 7.75 -1.47
N VAL A 137 2.00 7.46 -1.82
CA VAL A 137 1.04 8.48 -2.28
C VAL A 137 0.79 9.51 -1.18
N ALA A 138 0.58 9.06 0.06
CA ALA A 138 0.39 9.96 1.20
C ALA A 138 1.63 10.84 1.49
N GLN A 139 2.84 10.37 1.18
CA GLN A 139 4.08 11.13 1.29
C GLN A 139 4.34 12.06 0.09
N GLY A 140 3.47 12.08 -0.91
CA GLY A 140 3.67 12.85 -2.13
C GLY A 140 4.86 12.37 -2.97
N ALA A 141 5.13 11.07 -2.93
CA ALA A 141 6.25 10.46 -3.65
C ALA A 141 6.17 10.71 -5.16
N LYS A 142 7.34 10.83 -5.76
CA LYS A 142 7.51 11.13 -7.19
C LYS A 142 8.43 10.10 -7.84
N ASP A 143 8.21 9.89 -9.13
CA ASP A 143 9.15 9.16 -9.98
C ASP A 143 10.56 9.78 -9.90
N TRP A 144 11.57 8.93 -9.85
CA TRP A 144 12.92 9.41 -9.57
C TRP A 144 13.50 10.28 -10.70
N LEU A 145 13.28 9.91 -11.96
CA LEU A 145 13.81 10.67 -13.10
C LEU A 145 12.86 11.78 -13.53
N SER A 146 11.60 11.46 -13.82
CA SER A 146 10.65 12.44 -14.39
C SER A 146 10.15 13.45 -13.35
N GLY A 147 10.04 13.05 -12.08
CA GLY A 147 9.43 13.88 -11.04
C GLY A 147 7.91 13.92 -11.07
N GLU A 148 7.27 13.12 -11.90
CA GLU A 148 5.82 12.93 -11.90
C GLU A 148 5.35 12.27 -10.62
N SER A 149 4.17 12.63 -10.13
CA SER A 149 3.65 12.01 -8.91
C SER A 149 3.30 10.54 -9.15
N ILE A 150 3.58 9.68 -8.16
CA ILE A 150 3.22 8.26 -8.21
C ILE A 150 1.70 8.08 -8.38
N ASP A 151 0.87 8.88 -7.70
CA ASP A 151 -0.59 8.86 -7.87
C ASP A 151 -1.02 9.24 -9.29
N GLY A 152 -0.38 10.27 -9.88
CA GLY A 152 -0.63 10.67 -11.27
C GLY A 152 -0.32 9.54 -12.27
N LEU A 153 0.80 8.85 -12.10
CA LEU A 153 1.19 7.72 -12.96
C LEU A 153 0.20 6.55 -12.89
N VAL A 154 -0.39 6.30 -11.73
CA VAL A 154 -1.44 5.28 -11.60
C VAL A 154 -2.69 5.65 -12.39
N ARG A 155 -3.08 6.94 -12.39
CA ARG A 155 -4.32 7.40 -13.02
C ARG A 155 -4.26 7.41 -14.54
N VAL A 156 -3.07 7.41 -15.12
CA VAL A 156 -2.86 7.43 -16.59
C VAL A 156 -2.42 6.04 -17.12
N GLY A 157 -2.39 5.90 -18.43
CA GLY A 157 -1.91 4.72 -19.12
C GLY A 157 -2.96 3.61 -19.29
N ASN A 158 -2.49 2.42 -19.67
CA ASN A 158 -3.35 1.31 -20.03
C ASN A 158 -4.21 0.83 -18.84
N PRO A 159 -5.56 0.86 -18.96
CA PRO A 159 -6.45 0.44 -17.88
C PRO A 159 -6.32 -1.03 -17.48
N ASN A 160 -5.78 -1.87 -18.36
CA ASN A 160 -5.57 -3.30 -18.11
C ASN A 160 -4.28 -3.60 -17.32
N LEU A 161 -3.41 -2.60 -17.14
CA LEU A 161 -2.19 -2.76 -16.34
C LEU A 161 -2.47 -2.31 -14.90
N PRO A 162 -2.07 -3.10 -13.88
CA PRO A 162 -2.36 -2.80 -12.48
C PRO A 162 -1.98 -1.37 -12.06
N GLY A 163 -0.79 -0.92 -12.38
CA GLY A 163 -0.29 0.40 -12.02
C GLY A 163 -0.45 1.49 -13.08
N GLY A 164 -1.13 1.25 -14.23
CA GLY A 164 -1.14 2.23 -15.32
C GLY A 164 0.26 2.48 -15.88
N GLU A 165 0.76 3.72 -15.79
CA GLU A 165 2.15 4.06 -16.12
C GLU A 165 3.12 3.84 -14.97
N LEU A 166 2.62 3.63 -13.74
CA LEU A 166 3.43 3.20 -12.62
C LEU A 166 3.75 1.69 -12.74
N THR A 167 4.96 1.31 -12.41
CA THR A 167 5.40 -0.09 -12.41
C THR A 167 6.28 -0.40 -11.20
N VAL A 168 6.45 -1.67 -10.93
CA VAL A 168 7.39 -2.18 -9.93
C VAL A 168 8.74 -2.41 -10.60
N HIS A 169 9.78 -1.78 -10.08
CA HIS A 169 11.17 -1.98 -10.47
C HIS A 169 11.90 -2.78 -9.41
N HIS A 170 12.64 -3.81 -9.80
CA HIS A 170 13.53 -4.54 -8.91
C HIS A 170 14.82 -3.74 -8.73
N LEU A 171 15.10 -3.26 -7.51
CA LEU A 171 16.32 -2.52 -7.17
C LEU A 171 17.58 -3.35 -7.43
N PHE A 172 17.52 -4.61 -7.03
CA PHE A 172 18.47 -5.64 -7.46
C PHE A 172 17.83 -6.43 -8.58
N ALA A 173 18.35 -6.23 -9.79
CA ALA A 173 17.80 -6.85 -10.97
C ALA A 173 17.75 -8.38 -10.84
N ARG A 174 16.57 -8.97 -11.04
CA ARG A 174 16.33 -10.41 -10.92
C ARG A 174 17.35 -11.25 -11.71
N ARG A 175 17.73 -10.77 -12.91
CA ARG A 175 18.69 -11.44 -13.76
C ARG A 175 20.10 -11.49 -13.12
N LYS A 176 20.54 -10.41 -12.48
CA LYS A 176 21.84 -10.36 -11.78
C LYS A 176 21.84 -11.22 -10.52
N LEU A 177 20.71 -11.30 -9.81
CA LEU A 177 20.57 -12.15 -8.64
C LEU A 177 20.49 -13.64 -8.96
N ALA A 178 20.11 -14.03 -10.18
CA ALA A 178 19.99 -15.44 -10.57
C ALA A 178 21.29 -16.24 -10.43
N GLU A 179 22.43 -15.57 -10.38
CA GLU A 179 23.75 -16.19 -10.14
C GLU A 179 24.05 -16.40 -8.62
N PHE A 180 23.29 -15.76 -7.74
CA PHE A 180 23.52 -15.74 -6.28
C PHE A 180 22.38 -16.38 -5.48
N LEU A 181 21.20 -16.52 -6.08
CA LEU A 181 20.01 -17.06 -5.44
C LEU A 181 19.77 -18.49 -5.87
N ASP A 182 19.58 -19.39 -4.91
CA ASP A 182 19.17 -20.77 -5.18
C ASP A 182 17.79 -20.82 -5.88
N TYR A 183 16.93 -19.86 -5.56
CA TYR A 183 15.59 -19.70 -6.13
C TYR A 183 15.43 -18.31 -6.74
N PRO A 184 15.27 -18.19 -8.08
CA PRO A 184 15.12 -16.90 -8.76
C PRO A 184 13.94 -16.06 -8.26
N ASP A 185 12.94 -16.69 -7.65
CA ASP A 185 11.77 -16.01 -7.09
C ASP A 185 12.05 -15.28 -5.77
N ASP A 186 13.15 -15.58 -5.09
CA ASP A 186 13.58 -14.85 -3.88
C ASP A 186 13.90 -13.38 -4.18
N ALA A 187 14.14 -13.01 -5.43
CA ALA A 187 14.23 -11.63 -5.88
C ALA A 187 12.89 -10.86 -5.77
N ASN A 188 11.75 -11.58 -5.67
CA ASN A 188 10.42 -11.01 -5.59
C ASN A 188 10.03 -10.65 -4.14
N SER A 189 10.76 -9.75 -3.52
CA SER A 189 10.45 -9.16 -2.22
C SER A 189 10.00 -7.71 -2.37
N PRO A 190 8.90 -7.26 -1.72
CA PRO A 190 8.55 -5.85 -1.65
C PRO A 190 9.70 -4.97 -1.12
N ALA A 191 10.58 -5.51 -0.29
CA ALA A 191 11.81 -4.83 0.14
C ALA A 191 12.82 -4.62 -1.01
N ASN A 192 12.71 -5.37 -2.10
CA ASN A 192 13.48 -5.17 -3.34
C ASN A 192 12.76 -4.31 -4.38
N TYR A 193 11.55 -3.81 -4.10
CA TYR A 193 10.76 -3.07 -5.07
C TYR A 193 10.85 -1.57 -4.90
N ALA A 194 11.03 -0.83 -6.02
CA ALA A 194 10.74 0.59 -6.12
C ALA A 194 9.55 0.81 -7.05
N LEU A 195 8.71 1.80 -6.72
CA LEU A 195 7.59 2.20 -7.57
C LEU A 195 8.02 3.36 -8.44
N LEU A 196 8.11 3.11 -9.73
CA LEU A 196 8.66 4.03 -10.74
C LEU A 196 7.77 4.07 -12.00
N SER A 197 7.91 5.10 -12.81
CA SER A 197 7.32 5.12 -14.13
C SER A 197 7.90 4.00 -15.01
N ARG A 198 7.13 3.57 -16.02
CA ARG A 198 7.62 2.58 -16.99
C ARG A 198 8.86 3.07 -17.72
N SER A 199 8.93 4.36 -18.03
CA SER A 199 10.10 4.96 -18.69
C SER A 199 11.34 4.93 -17.79
N THR A 200 11.21 5.31 -16.52
CA THR A 200 12.32 5.24 -15.55
C THR A 200 12.77 3.80 -15.31
N ASN A 201 11.82 2.86 -15.18
CA ASN A 201 12.13 1.44 -15.05
C ASN A 201 12.90 0.91 -16.27
N ALA A 202 12.49 1.29 -17.47
CA ALA A 202 13.18 0.90 -18.70
C ALA A 202 14.60 1.50 -18.80
N GLU A 203 14.79 2.75 -18.36
CA GLU A 203 16.11 3.42 -18.33
C GLU A 203 17.07 2.75 -17.36
N PHE A 204 16.59 2.31 -16.20
CA PHE A 204 17.40 1.57 -15.24
C PHE A 204 17.69 0.14 -15.71
N GLY A 205 16.72 -0.54 -16.29
CA GLY A 205 16.89 -1.89 -16.83
C GLY A 205 17.46 -2.85 -15.79
N ASP A 206 18.53 -3.56 -16.16
CA ASP A 206 19.23 -4.53 -15.31
C ASP A 206 20.47 -3.93 -14.60
N LYS A 207 20.55 -2.59 -14.46
CA LYS A 207 21.66 -1.96 -13.75
C LYS A 207 21.70 -2.38 -12.29
N SER A 208 22.90 -2.45 -11.71
CA SER A 208 23.05 -2.70 -10.28
C SER A 208 22.64 -1.47 -9.46
N PRO A 209 22.29 -1.63 -8.17
CA PRO A 209 21.88 -0.52 -7.32
C PRO A 209 22.88 0.65 -7.26
N ASP A 210 24.18 0.34 -7.21
CA ASP A 210 25.26 1.33 -7.21
C ASP A 210 25.35 2.07 -8.55
N GLU A 211 25.19 1.36 -9.70
CA GLU A 211 25.11 1.99 -11.03
C GLU A 211 23.91 2.93 -11.11
N VAL A 212 22.73 2.51 -10.64
CA VAL A 212 21.54 3.37 -10.59
C VAL A 212 21.79 4.59 -9.73
N LEU A 213 22.32 4.43 -8.51
CA LEU A 213 22.61 5.54 -7.61
C LEU A 213 23.61 6.54 -8.21
N ALA A 214 24.63 6.06 -8.94
CA ALA A 214 25.62 6.89 -9.60
C ALA A 214 25.02 7.74 -10.74
N MET A 215 23.98 7.26 -11.42
CA MET A 215 23.28 7.98 -12.48
C MET A 215 22.40 9.13 -11.95
N LEU A 216 21.93 9.03 -10.71
CA LEU A 216 20.95 9.97 -10.17
C LEU A 216 21.61 11.31 -9.83
N LYS A 217 20.99 12.41 -10.31
CA LYS A 217 21.32 13.78 -9.92
C LYS A 217 20.87 14.03 -8.46
N PRO A 218 21.39 15.06 -7.77
CA PRO A 218 21.04 15.32 -6.37
C PRO A 218 19.53 15.38 -6.08
N GLU A 219 18.74 16.04 -6.92
CA GLU A 219 17.29 16.10 -6.75
C GLU A 219 16.59 14.76 -6.98
N GLN A 220 17.15 13.92 -7.85
CA GLN A 220 16.65 12.58 -8.12
C GLN A 220 16.97 11.63 -6.96
N ARG A 221 18.16 11.77 -6.35
CA ARG A 221 18.54 11.03 -5.12
C ARG A 221 17.59 11.32 -3.97
N LYS A 222 17.23 12.59 -3.73
CA LYS A 222 16.23 12.96 -2.71
C LYS A 222 14.88 12.25 -2.92
N ARG A 223 14.44 12.07 -4.17
CA ARG A 223 13.22 11.32 -4.48
C ARG A 223 13.39 9.81 -4.19
N ALA A 224 14.56 9.25 -4.49
CA ALA A 224 14.87 7.86 -4.23
C ALA A 224 14.98 7.55 -2.73
N GLU A 225 15.52 8.47 -1.94
CA GLU A 225 15.65 8.36 -0.48
C GLU A 225 14.29 8.20 0.22
N LEU A 226 13.22 8.78 -0.31
CA LEU A 226 11.87 8.56 0.21
C LEU A 226 11.43 7.08 0.11
N GLN A 227 11.98 6.34 -0.84
CA GLN A 227 11.77 4.90 -0.97
C GLN A 227 12.92 4.09 -0.32
N PHE A 228 13.68 4.68 0.59
CA PHE A 228 14.84 4.07 1.25
C PHE A 228 15.86 3.50 0.25
N PHE A 229 16.16 4.27 -0.80
CA PHE A 229 17.21 3.99 -1.76
C PHE A 229 18.14 5.20 -1.87
N GLY A 230 19.37 5.05 -1.42
CA GLY A 230 20.34 6.13 -1.38
C GLY A 230 21.57 5.80 -0.56
N GLU A 231 22.34 6.83 -0.20
CA GLU A 231 23.61 6.71 0.53
C GLU A 231 23.46 6.02 1.90
N ALA A 232 22.31 6.14 2.55
CA ALA A 232 22.03 5.48 3.83
C ALA A 232 22.04 3.94 3.75
N ALA A 233 21.88 3.36 2.55
CA ALA A 233 22.01 1.92 2.35
C ALA A 233 23.48 1.47 2.38
N GLY A 234 24.44 2.36 2.05
CA GLY A 234 25.87 2.10 2.11
C GLY A 234 26.28 0.84 1.33
N ASP A 235 27.17 0.05 1.94
CA ASP A 235 27.66 -1.20 1.34
C ASP A 235 26.59 -2.24 1.03
N ARG A 236 25.35 -2.10 1.56
CA ARG A 236 24.23 -3.00 1.28
C ARG A 236 23.76 -2.94 -0.18
N LEU A 237 24.18 -1.94 -0.95
CA LEU A 237 23.89 -1.84 -2.39
C LEU A 237 24.70 -2.82 -3.24
N LYS A 238 25.65 -3.56 -2.67
CA LYS A 238 26.42 -4.61 -3.36
C LYS A 238 25.58 -5.87 -3.53
N LEU A 239 25.76 -6.58 -4.64
CA LEU A 239 24.98 -7.78 -4.99
C LEU A 239 25.05 -8.89 -3.92
N ASP A 240 26.24 -9.11 -3.36
CA ASP A 240 26.49 -10.09 -2.30
C ASP A 240 25.85 -9.73 -0.95
N ARG A 241 25.29 -8.50 -0.84
CA ARG A 241 24.60 -7.99 0.34
C ARG A 241 23.07 -7.88 0.16
N TYR A 242 22.53 -8.56 -0.84
CA TYR A 242 21.09 -8.48 -1.18
C TYR A 242 20.17 -8.72 0.01
N PHE A 243 20.39 -9.81 0.77
CA PHE A 243 19.53 -10.14 1.93
C PHE A 243 19.65 -9.11 3.04
N GLU A 244 20.86 -8.60 3.31
CA GLU A 244 21.08 -7.54 4.29
C GLU A 244 20.36 -6.23 3.89
N PHE A 245 20.37 -5.93 2.59
CA PHE A 245 19.63 -4.79 2.05
C PHE A 245 18.12 -4.97 2.24
N CYS A 246 17.58 -6.10 1.86
CA CYS A 246 16.15 -6.38 1.97
C CYS A 246 15.67 -6.34 3.42
N GLN A 247 16.40 -6.95 4.34
CA GLN A 247 16.10 -6.88 5.77
C GLN A 247 16.11 -5.42 6.26
N TRP A 248 17.21 -4.70 6.03
CA TRP A 248 17.35 -3.31 6.45
C TRP A 248 16.23 -2.42 5.88
N ARG A 249 15.95 -2.57 4.58
CA ARG A 249 14.93 -1.76 3.92
C ARG A 249 13.52 -2.15 4.34
N GLY A 250 13.27 -3.44 4.54
CA GLY A 250 12.01 -3.95 5.09
C GLY A 250 11.69 -3.33 6.45
N ASP A 251 12.68 -3.28 7.36
CA ASP A 251 12.53 -2.65 8.67
C ASP A 251 12.23 -1.16 8.55
N ARG A 252 12.94 -0.42 7.68
CA ARG A 252 12.69 1.02 7.45
C ARG A 252 11.32 1.31 6.86
N LEU A 253 10.88 0.49 5.90
CA LEU A 253 9.55 0.61 5.32
C LEU A 253 8.47 0.32 6.37
N ALA A 254 8.64 -0.74 7.17
CA ALA A 254 7.71 -1.08 8.24
C ALA A 254 7.60 0.04 9.29
N GLU A 255 8.74 0.58 9.76
CA GLU A 255 8.81 1.71 10.68
C GLU A 255 8.05 2.93 10.14
N ALA A 256 8.32 3.33 8.91
CA ALA A 256 7.69 4.49 8.28
C ALA A 256 6.17 4.29 8.07
N MET A 257 5.75 3.09 7.66
CA MET A 257 4.34 2.77 7.52
C MET A 257 3.62 2.70 8.87
N ASN A 258 4.26 2.17 9.92
CA ASN A 258 3.70 2.17 11.27
C ASN A 258 3.48 3.59 11.80
N ALA A 259 4.47 4.46 11.66
CA ALA A 259 4.33 5.87 12.04
C ALA A 259 3.16 6.55 11.30
N TRP A 260 3.03 6.33 9.98
CA TRP A 260 1.92 6.84 9.18
C TRP A 260 0.56 6.30 9.60
N LEU A 261 0.50 5.04 10.05
CA LEU A 261 -0.71 4.38 10.54
C LEU A 261 -0.99 4.65 12.02
N GLY A 262 -0.05 5.27 12.75
CA GLY A 262 -0.12 5.47 14.20
C GLY A 262 -0.09 4.13 14.97
N LEU A 263 0.83 3.26 14.62
CA LEU A 263 1.03 1.91 15.21
C LEU A 263 2.32 1.86 16.05
N ASP A 264 2.67 2.94 16.71
CA ASP A 264 3.85 3.03 17.60
C ASP A 264 3.68 2.22 18.88
#